data_a7d79600830fc5c20a3311ae6280a5e7
#
_entry.id   a7d79600830fc5c20a3311ae6280a5e7
#
_cell.length_a   1.000
_cell.length_b   1.000
_cell.length_c   1.000
_cell.angle_alpha   90.00
_cell.angle_beta   90.00
_cell.angle_gamma   90.00
#
_symmetry.space_group_name_H-M   'P 1'
#
loop_
_entity.id
_entity.type
_entity.pdbx_description
1 polymer ?
#
loop_
_entity_poly.entity_id
_entity_poly.type
_entity_poly.pdbx_seq_one_letter_code
_entity_poly.pdbx_strand_id
1 'polypeptide(L)'
;MKELISSQVFIDDAFWSPRLKVNAEKAILDQWQQLEATRCIDNFRIAAGEKDGFREGWFFADSDAYKWLDAASRIYAVHAHPGLASLMDELIDLLGRAQTDDGYLFTYNQIHFPGQRWVNLQVEHELYCHG
;
A
#
# COMPACT_ATOMS: atom_id res chain seq x y z
N MET A 1 10.63 21.99 -18.49
CA MET A 1 11.29 20.67 -18.53
C MET A 1 10.18 19.64 -18.68
N LYS A 2 10.27 18.70 -19.59
CA LYS A 2 9.24 17.63 -19.74
C LYS A 2 9.68 16.47 -18.88
N GLU A 3 8.84 16.06 -17.94
CA GLU A 3 9.08 14.86 -17.12
C GLU A 3 8.90 13.62 -17.99
N LEU A 4 9.83 12.66 -17.85
CA LEU A 4 9.72 11.35 -18.51
C LEU A 4 8.96 10.41 -17.58
N ILE A 5 7.99 9.70 -18.10
CA ILE A 5 7.32 8.63 -17.39
C ILE A 5 8.24 7.41 -17.28
N SER A 6 8.14 6.65 -16.18
CA SER A 6 9.03 5.52 -15.87
C SER A 6 9.13 4.49 -17.00
N SER A 7 8.04 4.23 -17.72
CA SER A 7 8.00 3.31 -18.87
C SER A 7 8.78 3.79 -20.11
N GLN A 8 9.26 5.04 -20.11
CA GLN A 8 10.09 5.61 -21.19
C GLN A 8 11.58 5.58 -20.87
N VAL A 9 11.97 5.08 -19.69
CA VAL A 9 13.35 5.04 -19.23
C VAL A 9 13.80 3.59 -19.13
N PHE A 10 14.82 3.22 -19.89
CA PHE A 10 15.46 1.92 -19.82
C PHE A 10 16.83 2.05 -19.17
N ILE A 11 17.07 1.21 -18.16
CA ILE A 11 18.38 1.05 -17.53
C ILE A 11 18.96 -0.28 -18.00
N ASP A 12 20.08 -0.21 -18.70
CA ASP A 12 20.81 -1.37 -19.21
C ASP A 12 22.28 -1.27 -18.81
N ASP A 13 22.61 -1.80 -17.64
CA ASP A 13 23.97 -1.81 -17.10
C ASP A 13 24.21 -3.05 -16.21
N ALA A 14 25.50 -3.30 -15.90
CA ALA A 14 25.88 -4.47 -15.10
C ALA A 14 25.57 -4.31 -13.60
N PHE A 15 25.26 -3.10 -13.13
CA PHE A 15 25.01 -2.84 -11.70
C PHE A 15 23.51 -2.77 -11.38
N TRP A 16 22.75 -1.95 -12.10
CA TRP A 16 21.34 -1.72 -11.80
C TRP A 16 20.41 -2.77 -12.39
N SER A 17 20.67 -3.26 -13.62
CA SER A 17 19.75 -4.20 -14.27
C SER A 17 19.49 -5.48 -13.46
N PRO A 18 20.51 -6.16 -12.86
CA PRO A 18 20.24 -7.32 -12.02
C PRO A 18 19.47 -6.98 -10.74
N ARG A 19 19.64 -5.78 -10.18
CA ARG A 19 18.92 -5.33 -8.98
C ARG A 19 17.45 -5.03 -9.27
N LEU A 20 17.19 -4.37 -10.38
CA LEU A 20 15.80 -4.12 -10.84
C LEU A 20 15.07 -5.43 -11.11
N LYS A 21 15.76 -6.42 -11.70
CA LYS A 21 15.20 -7.75 -11.91
C LYS A 21 14.83 -8.43 -10.59
N VAL A 22 15.74 -8.47 -9.62
CA VAL A 22 15.47 -9.05 -8.29
C VAL A 22 14.31 -8.33 -7.60
N ASN A 23 14.27 -6.99 -7.69
CA ASN A 23 13.20 -6.20 -7.12
C ASN A 23 11.84 -6.56 -7.74
N ALA A 24 11.78 -6.68 -9.06
CA ALA A 24 10.54 -7.01 -9.78
C ALA A 24 10.07 -8.46 -9.60
N GLU A 25 11.00 -9.42 -9.56
CA GLU A 25 10.67 -10.85 -9.55
C GLU A 25 10.53 -11.45 -8.14
N LYS A 26 11.13 -10.82 -7.12
CA LYS A 26 11.19 -11.36 -5.76
C LYS A 26 10.82 -10.35 -4.68
N ALA A 27 11.56 -9.24 -4.56
CA ALA A 27 11.44 -8.38 -3.40
C ALA A 27 10.03 -7.79 -3.23
N ILE A 28 9.38 -7.38 -4.30
CA ILE A 28 8.02 -6.83 -4.25
C ILE A 28 6.99 -7.87 -3.78
N LEU A 29 7.17 -9.13 -4.16
CA LEU A 29 6.30 -10.23 -3.75
C LEU A 29 6.57 -10.64 -2.29
N ASP A 30 7.84 -10.66 -1.87
CA ASP A 30 8.21 -10.91 -0.48
C ASP A 30 7.66 -9.81 0.45
N GLN A 31 7.69 -8.54 0.01
CA GLN A 31 7.10 -7.44 0.75
C GLN A 31 5.58 -7.59 0.91
N TRP A 32 4.87 -8.04 -0.12
CA TRP A 32 3.45 -8.37 0.01
C TRP A 32 3.22 -9.42 1.11
N GLN A 33 4.01 -10.50 1.10
CA GLN A 33 3.91 -11.53 2.13
C GLN A 33 4.17 -10.96 3.54
N GLN A 34 5.09 -10.00 3.68
CA GLN A 34 5.32 -9.33 4.96
C GLN A 34 4.13 -8.46 5.40
N LEU A 35 3.48 -7.74 4.48
CA LEU A 35 2.27 -6.97 4.78
C LEU A 35 1.13 -7.88 5.28
N GLU A 36 0.96 -9.05 4.68
CA GLU A 36 0.02 -10.06 5.16
C GLU A 36 0.44 -10.66 6.52
N ALA A 37 1.69 -11.07 6.67
CA ALA A 37 2.20 -11.68 7.89
C ALA A 37 2.16 -10.73 9.11
N THR A 38 2.39 -9.44 8.89
CA THR A 38 2.28 -8.38 9.91
C THR A 38 0.85 -7.90 10.13
N ARG A 39 -0.12 -8.45 9.39
CA ARG A 39 -1.54 -8.11 9.43
C ARG A 39 -1.84 -6.66 9.03
N CYS A 40 -0.94 -6.02 8.32
CA CYS A 40 -1.17 -4.67 7.77
C CYS A 40 -2.39 -4.68 6.83
N ILE A 41 -2.49 -5.67 5.93
CA ILE A 41 -3.63 -5.82 5.03
C ILE A 41 -4.92 -6.18 5.78
N ASP A 42 -4.83 -6.98 6.84
CA ASP A 42 -5.98 -7.30 7.70
C ASP A 42 -6.62 -6.05 8.35
N ASN A 43 -5.85 -5.01 8.62
CA ASN A 43 -6.40 -3.76 9.16
C ASN A 43 -7.45 -3.14 8.21
N PHE A 44 -7.20 -3.21 6.91
CA PHE A 44 -8.17 -2.77 5.90
C PHE A 44 -9.36 -3.72 5.81
N ARG A 45 -9.16 -5.04 5.91
CA ARG A 45 -10.27 -6.02 5.96
C ARG A 45 -11.16 -5.81 7.18
N ILE A 46 -10.59 -5.45 8.33
CA ILE A 46 -11.35 -5.10 9.54
C ILE A 46 -12.11 -3.78 9.33
N ALA A 47 -11.47 -2.76 8.78
CA ALA A 47 -12.12 -1.48 8.49
C ALA A 47 -13.27 -1.62 7.46
N ALA A 48 -13.13 -2.54 6.51
CA ALA A 48 -14.17 -2.90 5.54
C ALA A 48 -15.30 -3.77 6.12
N GLY A 49 -15.18 -4.23 7.37
CA GLY A 49 -16.14 -5.16 7.98
C GLY A 49 -16.10 -6.59 7.44
N GLU A 50 -15.03 -6.96 6.75
CA GLU A 50 -14.84 -8.29 6.14
C GLU A 50 -14.17 -9.28 7.09
N LYS A 51 -13.57 -8.79 8.16
CA LYS A 51 -12.85 -9.58 9.16
C LYS A 51 -13.08 -9.04 10.56
N ASP A 52 -13.35 -9.93 11.50
CA ASP A 52 -13.35 -9.62 12.92
C ASP A 52 -11.92 -9.67 13.47
N GLY A 53 -11.63 -8.84 14.47
CA GLY A 53 -10.35 -8.88 15.16
C GLY A 53 -9.87 -7.54 15.68
N PHE A 54 -8.62 -7.53 16.12
CA PHE A 54 -7.95 -6.33 16.57
C PHE A 54 -7.04 -5.79 15.46
N ARG A 55 -6.99 -4.49 15.32
CA ARG A 55 -6.02 -3.82 14.47
C ARG A 55 -4.61 -4.02 15.02
N GLU A 56 -3.68 -4.32 14.14
CA GLU A 56 -2.27 -4.57 14.49
C GLU A 56 -1.36 -3.43 13.99
N GLY A 57 -0.21 -3.32 14.65
CA GLY A 57 0.84 -2.37 14.26
C GLY A 57 0.58 -0.93 14.73
N TRP A 58 1.51 -0.07 14.37
CA TRP A 58 1.49 1.36 14.70
C TRP A 58 0.37 2.10 13.95
N PHE A 59 -0.02 3.26 14.46
CA PHE A 59 -1.04 4.09 13.83
C PHE A 59 -0.75 4.39 12.35
N PHE A 60 0.50 4.48 11.94
CA PHE A 60 0.91 4.73 10.54
C PHE A 60 1.04 3.48 9.67
N ALA A 61 0.66 2.30 10.13
CA ALA A 61 0.82 1.04 9.40
C ALA A 61 0.13 1.05 8.01
N ASP A 62 -0.96 1.77 7.86
CA ASP A 62 -1.68 1.90 6.59
C ASP A 62 -0.77 2.39 5.46
N SER A 63 0.16 3.30 5.78
CA SER A 63 1.11 3.86 4.80
C SER A 63 2.03 2.81 4.16
N ASP A 64 2.26 1.68 4.80
CA ASP A 64 3.11 0.63 4.25
C ASP A 64 2.42 -0.08 3.07
N ALA A 65 1.10 -0.27 3.14
CA ALA A 65 0.31 -0.78 2.02
C ALA A 65 0.31 0.19 0.83
N TYR A 66 0.18 1.50 1.08
CA TYR A 66 0.20 2.51 0.03
C TYR A 66 1.56 2.61 -0.66
N LYS A 67 2.65 2.57 0.11
CA LYS A 67 4.02 2.54 -0.42
C LYS A 67 4.28 1.30 -1.26
N TRP A 68 3.77 0.15 -0.80
CA TRP A 68 3.86 -1.07 -1.59
C TRP A 68 3.12 -0.93 -2.91
N LEU A 69 1.91 -0.37 -2.91
CA LEU A 69 1.10 -0.18 -4.12
C LEU A 69 1.78 0.79 -5.12
N ASP A 70 2.35 1.90 -4.62
CA ASP A 70 3.14 2.82 -5.46
C ASP A 70 4.36 2.12 -6.08
N ALA A 71 5.13 1.37 -5.27
CA ALA A 71 6.27 0.61 -5.77
C ALA A 71 5.86 -0.47 -6.78
N ALA A 72 4.79 -1.22 -6.50
CA ALA A 72 4.26 -2.27 -7.36
C ALA A 72 3.81 -1.71 -8.71
N SER A 73 3.11 -0.58 -8.72
CA SER A 73 2.65 0.08 -9.94
C SER A 73 3.80 0.54 -10.82
N ARG A 74 4.87 1.10 -10.23
CA ARG A 74 6.08 1.51 -10.95
C ARG A 74 6.84 0.33 -11.53
N ILE A 75 6.94 -0.77 -10.79
CA ILE A 75 7.54 -2.02 -11.28
C ILE A 75 6.72 -2.58 -12.42
N TYR A 76 5.39 -2.67 -12.26
CA TYR A 76 4.49 -3.21 -13.27
C TYR A 76 4.53 -2.42 -14.59
N ALA A 77 4.71 -1.11 -14.54
CA ALA A 77 4.83 -0.27 -15.72
C ALA A 77 6.04 -0.62 -16.60
N VAL A 78 7.08 -1.24 -16.03
CA VAL A 78 8.32 -1.62 -16.73
C VAL A 78 8.44 -3.13 -16.91
N HIS A 79 7.96 -3.89 -15.93
CA HIS A 79 8.02 -5.36 -15.88
C HIS A 79 6.62 -5.92 -15.58
N ALA A 80 5.78 -5.99 -16.60
CA ALA A 80 4.43 -6.52 -16.45
C ALA A 80 4.47 -7.99 -15.99
N HIS A 81 3.86 -8.26 -14.84
CA HIS A 81 3.77 -9.59 -14.24
C HIS A 81 2.32 -9.85 -13.80
N PRO A 82 1.62 -10.88 -14.35
CA PRO A 82 0.21 -11.10 -14.07
C PRO A 82 -0.12 -11.27 -12.58
N GLY A 83 0.75 -11.98 -11.83
CA GLY A 83 0.57 -12.15 -10.38
C GLY A 83 0.65 -10.83 -9.61
N LEU A 84 1.52 -9.90 -10.03
CA LEU A 84 1.62 -8.58 -9.41
C LEU A 84 0.36 -7.73 -9.71
N ALA A 85 -0.16 -7.79 -10.94
CA ALA A 85 -1.40 -7.12 -11.30
C ALA A 85 -2.56 -7.57 -10.39
N SER A 86 -2.73 -8.88 -10.19
CA SER A 86 -3.79 -9.41 -9.34
C SER A 86 -3.70 -8.94 -7.89
N LEU A 87 -2.48 -8.86 -7.33
CA LEU A 87 -2.28 -8.34 -5.96
C LEU A 87 -2.57 -6.84 -5.85
N MET A 88 -2.21 -6.07 -6.88
CA MET A 88 -2.53 -4.65 -6.94
C MET A 88 -4.05 -4.43 -7.02
N ASP A 89 -4.74 -5.16 -7.90
CA ASP A 89 -6.19 -5.08 -8.04
C ASP A 89 -6.89 -5.48 -6.72
N GLU A 90 -6.44 -6.57 -6.08
CA GLU A 90 -6.95 -6.99 -4.76
C GLU A 90 -6.81 -5.88 -3.71
N LEU A 91 -5.65 -5.24 -3.63
CA LEU A 91 -5.44 -4.16 -2.67
C LEU A 91 -6.26 -2.92 -3.01
N ILE A 92 -6.33 -2.51 -4.27
CA ILE A 92 -7.13 -1.36 -4.71
C ILE A 92 -8.60 -1.55 -4.36
N ASP A 93 -9.15 -2.73 -4.67
CA ASP A 93 -10.53 -3.06 -4.35
C ASP A 93 -10.78 -3.06 -2.83
N LEU A 94 -9.84 -3.61 -2.05
CA LEU A 94 -9.93 -3.61 -0.59
C LEU A 94 -9.87 -2.20 0.00
N LEU A 95 -8.97 -1.34 -0.49
CA LEU A 95 -8.88 0.05 -0.07
C LEU A 95 -10.19 0.79 -0.36
N GLY A 96 -10.78 0.57 -1.54
CA GLY A 96 -12.08 1.14 -1.90
C GLY A 96 -13.21 0.71 -0.97
N ARG A 97 -13.22 -0.55 -0.50
CA ARG A 97 -14.22 -1.05 0.47
C ARG A 97 -13.93 -0.60 1.90
N ALA A 98 -12.68 -0.36 2.25
CA ALA A 98 -12.29 0.14 3.57
C ALA A 98 -12.55 1.64 3.75
N GLN A 99 -12.64 2.40 2.64
CA GLN A 99 -13.01 3.81 2.70
C GLN A 99 -14.44 3.99 3.21
N THR A 100 -14.64 5.05 3.99
CA THR A 100 -15.99 5.49 4.33
C THR A 100 -16.66 6.18 3.14
N ASP A 101 -17.98 6.35 3.18
CA ASP A 101 -18.79 6.94 2.09
C ASP A 101 -18.31 8.34 1.65
N ASP A 102 -17.67 9.07 2.55
CA ASP A 102 -17.09 10.39 2.30
C ASP A 102 -15.61 10.36 1.87
N GLY A 103 -15.07 9.14 1.62
CA GLY A 103 -13.72 8.92 1.11
C GLY A 103 -12.62 8.88 2.19
N TYR A 104 -12.95 9.00 3.47
CA TYR A 104 -11.96 8.91 4.54
C TYR A 104 -11.37 7.50 4.65
N LEU A 105 -10.05 7.40 4.79
CA LEU A 105 -9.33 6.15 4.93
C LEU A 105 -8.15 6.31 5.90
N PHE A 106 -8.34 5.87 7.11
CA PHE A 106 -7.31 5.75 8.14
C PHE A 106 -7.76 4.69 9.14
N THR A 107 -7.28 3.45 8.97
CA THR A 107 -7.82 2.30 9.71
C THR A 107 -7.67 2.44 11.22
N TYR A 108 -6.64 3.16 11.69
CA TYR A 108 -6.42 3.39 13.11
C TYR A 108 -7.60 4.11 13.77
N ASN A 109 -8.03 5.25 13.22
CA ASN A 109 -9.16 5.98 13.76
C ASN A 109 -10.50 5.33 13.45
N GLN A 110 -10.64 4.73 12.25
CA GLN A 110 -11.88 4.02 11.88
C GLN A 110 -12.21 2.90 12.86
N ILE A 111 -11.19 2.18 13.36
CA ILE A 111 -11.37 1.02 14.22
C ILE A 111 -11.36 1.39 15.71
N HIS A 112 -10.36 2.20 16.14
CA HIS A 112 -10.17 2.49 17.58
C HIS A 112 -10.92 3.72 18.08
N PHE A 113 -11.12 4.72 17.20
CA PHE A 113 -11.69 6.01 17.57
C PHE A 113 -12.73 6.49 16.56
N PRO A 114 -13.82 5.72 16.34
CA PRO A 114 -14.86 6.09 15.40
C PRO A 114 -15.40 7.50 15.66
N GLY A 115 -15.35 8.35 14.66
CA GLY A 115 -15.79 9.75 14.76
C GLY A 115 -14.75 10.74 15.27
N GLN A 116 -13.55 10.30 15.62
CA GLN A 116 -12.44 11.19 15.99
C GLN A 116 -11.48 11.38 14.81
N ARG A 117 -11.86 12.23 13.89
CA ARG A 117 -11.05 12.59 12.73
C ARG A 117 -10.38 13.94 12.95
N TRP A 118 -9.14 14.07 12.53
CA TRP A 118 -8.38 15.32 12.52
C TRP A 118 -8.13 15.93 13.91
N VAL A 119 -8.24 15.12 14.96
CA VAL A 119 -8.13 15.58 16.36
C VAL A 119 -6.68 15.58 16.84
N ASN A 120 -5.89 14.57 16.46
CA ASN A 120 -4.52 14.39 16.96
C ASN A 120 -3.49 14.38 15.82
N LEU A 121 -3.49 15.40 14.99
CA LEU A 121 -2.60 15.51 13.82
C LEU A 121 -1.11 15.52 14.17
N GLN A 122 -0.77 15.91 15.40
CA GLN A 122 0.61 15.98 15.84
C GLN A 122 1.25 14.61 16.05
N VAL A 123 0.49 13.61 16.49
CA VAL A 123 1.02 12.31 16.91
C VAL A 123 0.62 11.19 15.95
N GLU A 124 -0.62 11.16 15.50
CA GLU A 124 -1.19 10.01 14.80
C GLU A 124 -0.86 9.94 13.31
N HIS A 125 -0.14 10.91 12.77
CA HIS A 125 0.21 10.96 11.33
C HIS A 125 -1.01 10.82 10.40
N GLU A 126 -2.19 11.25 10.85
CA GLU A 126 -3.45 11.06 10.15
C GLU A 126 -3.42 11.67 8.74
N LEU A 127 -2.90 12.91 8.60
CA LEU A 127 -2.74 13.54 7.28
C LEU A 127 -1.78 12.78 6.36
N TYR A 128 -0.73 12.18 6.92
CA TYR A 128 0.22 11.39 6.15
C TYR A 128 -0.38 10.07 5.66
N CYS A 129 -1.20 9.42 6.48
CA CYS A 129 -1.82 8.14 6.14
C CYS A 129 -3.07 8.31 5.27
N HIS A 130 -3.70 9.50 5.28
CA HIS A 130 -4.90 9.78 4.49
C HIS A 130 -4.57 10.42 3.13
N GLY A 131 -3.48 11.15 3.01
CA GLY A 131 -3.05 11.81 1.76
C GLY A 131 -2.28 10.90 0.84
#